data_2380b44b30775afeff00f243793fad12
#
_entry.id   2380b44b30775afeff00f243793fad12
#
_cell.length_a   1.000
_cell.length_b   1.000
_cell.length_c   1.000
_cell.angle_alpha   90.00
_cell.angle_beta   90.00
_cell.angle_gamma   90.00
#
_symmetry.space_group_name_H-M   'P 1'
#
loop_
_entity.id
_entity.type
_entity.pdbx_description
1 polymer ?
#
loop_
_entity_poly.entity_id
_entity_poly.type
_entity_poly.pdbx_seq_one_letter_code
_entity_poly.pdbx_strand_id
1 'polypeptide(L)'
;MPIASLETSLREKGLLQIPAQWVALSGGRSNRVWRVSQAGAQDLCVKLYPQTAWQNPLFANDPASEYYCLENLHAEKLCPKPLGLVETPQGRCLVYHHYRGVSFRDQTAPVGQLLARIHSRPTVPADSKAIRHAPCGSSELNAHTIQILQRCEGPERALLERLRPTIPVEKPTKISLIHADPVANNIVISGQTALMIDWQSPALGDPMEDLSHFLSPAMQRLYRGKILNAKQQKQVLNAYQAQYPRFDFARFERLYPHYSWRIAAYCLWQKLQGNSDYSDAFDQEVTALKVKA
;
A
#
# COMPACT_ATOMS: atom_id res chain seq x y z
N MET A 1 -17.17 6.88 -22.93
CA MET A 1 -16.67 5.90 -23.92
C MET A 1 -15.94 4.69 -23.34
N PRO A 2 -15.05 4.75 -22.34
CA PRO A 2 -14.42 3.52 -21.83
C PRO A 2 -15.38 2.56 -21.12
N ILE A 3 -16.43 3.07 -20.46
CA ILE A 3 -17.35 2.24 -19.64
C ILE A 3 -18.15 1.27 -20.51
N ALA A 4 -18.73 1.69 -21.64
CA ALA A 4 -19.56 0.82 -22.47
C ALA A 4 -18.81 -0.42 -23.03
N SER A 5 -17.58 -0.22 -23.51
CA SER A 5 -16.74 -1.35 -23.98
C SER A 5 -16.29 -2.25 -22.82
N LEU A 6 -15.97 -1.67 -21.66
CA LEU A 6 -15.63 -2.42 -20.45
C LEU A 6 -16.84 -3.24 -19.96
N GLU A 7 -18.01 -2.64 -19.94
CA GLU A 7 -19.27 -3.31 -19.58
C GLU A 7 -19.54 -4.51 -20.49
N THR A 8 -19.38 -4.34 -21.80
CA THR A 8 -19.54 -5.44 -22.76
C THR A 8 -18.58 -6.59 -22.44
N SER A 9 -17.28 -6.30 -22.27
CA SER A 9 -16.28 -7.32 -21.96
C SER A 9 -16.57 -8.06 -20.66
N LEU A 10 -16.99 -7.35 -19.61
CA LEU A 10 -17.31 -7.98 -18.32
C LEU A 10 -18.60 -8.81 -18.37
N ARG A 11 -19.57 -8.42 -19.17
CA ARG A 11 -20.80 -9.20 -19.39
C ARG A 11 -20.52 -10.50 -20.12
N GLU A 12 -19.74 -10.45 -21.20
CA GLU A 12 -19.33 -11.64 -21.97
C GLU A 12 -18.60 -12.67 -21.09
N LYS A 13 -17.92 -12.21 -20.05
CA LYS A 13 -17.26 -13.07 -19.05
C LYS A 13 -18.14 -13.49 -17.89
N GLY A 14 -19.43 -13.10 -17.88
CA GLY A 14 -20.37 -13.41 -16.79
C GLY A 14 -20.08 -12.70 -15.46
N LEU A 15 -19.23 -11.67 -15.47
CA LEU A 15 -18.84 -10.92 -14.27
C LEU A 15 -19.75 -9.74 -13.95
N LEU A 16 -20.59 -9.35 -14.90
CA LEU A 16 -21.50 -8.22 -14.76
C LEU A 16 -22.88 -8.56 -15.30
N GLN A 17 -23.91 -8.20 -14.53
CA GLN A 17 -25.32 -8.24 -14.94
C GLN A 17 -25.79 -6.83 -15.33
N ILE A 18 -26.85 -6.73 -16.10
CA ILE A 18 -27.46 -5.44 -16.50
C ILE A 18 -28.94 -5.40 -16.05
N PRO A 19 -29.45 -4.19 -15.79
CA PRO A 19 -28.77 -2.88 -15.82
C PRO A 19 -27.77 -2.69 -14.68
N ALA A 20 -26.66 -1.97 -14.94
CA ALA A 20 -25.63 -1.67 -13.98
C ALA A 20 -25.40 -0.15 -13.88
N GLN A 21 -25.23 0.36 -12.65
CA GLN A 21 -24.86 1.76 -12.39
C GLN A 21 -23.40 1.85 -12.03
N TRP A 22 -22.66 2.72 -12.74
CA TRP A 22 -21.24 2.94 -12.57
C TRP A 22 -20.98 4.28 -11.87
N VAL A 23 -20.28 4.24 -10.74
CA VAL A 23 -19.85 5.42 -9.99
C VAL A 23 -18.33 5.38 -9.87
N ALA A 24 -17.65 6.37 -10.44
CA ALA A 24 -16.20 6.47 -10.32
C ALA A 24 -15.82 6.67 -8.85
N LEU A 25 -14.85 5.89 -8.37
CA LEU A 25 -14.27 6.06 -7.04
C LEU A 25 -13.04 6.98 -7.15
N SER A 26 -13.04 8.04 -6.34
CA SER A 26 -11.93 8.98 -6.24
C SER A 26 -10.85 8.44 -5.31
N GLY A 27 -9.58 8.82 -5.55
CA GLY A 27 -8.45 8.53 -4.66
C GLY A 27 -7.39 7.58 -5.24
N GLY A 28 -7.67 6.87 -6.31
CA GLY A 28 -6.66 6.08 -7.04
C GLY A 28 -5.75 6.98 -7.89
N ARG A 29 -4.42 6.85 -7.73
CA ARG A 29 -3.45 7.64 -8.52
C ARG A 29 -2.96 6.89 -9.78
N SER A 30 -3.14 5.57 -9.79
CA SER A 30 -2.54 4.68 -10.79
C SER A 30 -3.55 4.06 -11.72
N ASN A 31 -4.70 3.71 -11.21
CA ASN A 31 -5.74 2.93 -11.88
C ASN A 31 -7.08 3.65 -11.86
N ARG A 32 -7.95 3.29 -12.79
CA ARG A 32 -9.34 3.76 -12.76
C ARG A 32 -10.19 2.74 -12.02
N VAL A 33 -10.96 3.21 -11.05
CA VAL A 33 -11.77 2.34 -10.19
C VAL A 33 -13.21 2.83 -10.16
N TRP A 34 -14.14 1.90 -10.28
CA TRP A 34 -15.57 2.18 -10.20
C TRP A 34 -16.25 1.24 -9.19
N ARG A 35 -17.20 1.78 -8.48
CA ARG A 35 -18.24 1.00 -7.83
C ARG A 35 -19.35 0.75 -8.84
N VAL A 36 -19.76 -0.50 -8.97
CA VAL A 36 -20.82 -0.91 -9.90
C VAL A 36 -21.94 -1.57 -9.10
N SER A 37 -23.12 -0.95 -9.14
CA SER A 37 -24.33 -1.46 -8.47
C SER A 37 -25.21 -2.19 -9.46
N GLN A 38 -25.71 -3.36 -9.08
CA GLN A 38 -26.59 -4.22 -9.87
C GLN A 38 -27.84 -4.54 -9.07
N ALA A 39 -28.99 -4.63 -9.72
CA ALA A 39 -30.26 -4.95 -9.06
C ALA A 39 -30.20 -6.36 -8.44
N GLY A 40 -30.52 -6.46 -7.15
CA GLY A 40 -30.59 -7.75 -6.43
C GLY A 40 -29.26 -8.45 -6.16
N ALA A 41 -28.11 -7.80 -6.46
CA ALA A 41 -26.78 -8.34 -6.25
C ALA A 41 -25.91 -7.44 -5.37
N GLN A 42 -24.82 -8.00 -4.85
CA GLN A 42 -23.81 -7.23 -4.14
C GLN A 42 -23.08 -6.28 -5.10
N ASP A 43 -22.83 -5.04 -4.65
CA ASP A 43 -22.04 -4.08 -5.41
C ASP A 43 -20.65 -4.63 -5.71
N LEU A 44 -20.15 -4.28 -6.88
CA LEU A 44 -18.80 -4.65 -7.33
C LEU A 44 -17.86 -3.45 -7.29
N CYS A 45 -16.58 -3.75 -7.21
CA CYS A 45 -15.50 -2.85 -7.53
C CYS A 45 -14.86 -3.34 -8.82
N VAL A 46 -14.75 -2.45 -9.80
CA VAL A 46 -14.13 -2.70 -11.10
C VAL A 46 -12.91 -1.81 -11.21
N LYS A 47 -11.73 -2.41 -11.27
CA LYS A 47 -10.44 -1.71 -11.31
C LYS A 47 -9.75 -1.99 -12.64
N LEU A 48 -9.55 -0.95 -13.44
CA LEU A 48 -8.89 -1.01 -14.74
C LEU A 48 -7.44 -0.56 -14.61
N TYR A 49 -6.53 -1.44 -14.99
CA TYR A 49 -5.10 -1.19 -15.10
C TYR A 49 -4.78 -0.73 -16.54
N PRO A 50 -4.21 0.48 -16.70
CA PRO A 50 -3.87 0.97 -18.05
C PRO A 50 -2.72 0.16 -18.64
N GLN A 51 -2.68 0.08 -19.97
CA GLN A 51 -1.59 -0.62 -20.72
C GLN A 51 -0.27 0.17 -20.75
N THR A 52 -0.25 1.39 -20.21
CA THR A 52 0.95 2.23 -20.16
C THR A 52 2.00 1.68 -19.21
N ALA A 53 3.27 1.80 -19.57
CA ALA A 53 4.37 1.38 -18.73
C ALA A 53 4.35 2.12 -17.37
N TRP A 54 4.43 1.37 -16.29
CA TRP A 54 4.47 1.89 -14.93
C TRP A 54 5.92 2.21 -14.55
N GLN A 55 6.20 3.46 -14.17
CA GLN A 55 7.56 3.94 -13.90
C GLN A 55 7.79 4.38 -12.45
N ASN A 56 6.87 4.07 -11.54
CA ASN A 56 7.00 4.43 -10.14
C ASN A 56 8.19 3.69 -9.48
N PRO A 57 9.14 4.41 -8.84
CA PRO A 57 10.33 3.79 -8.29
C PRO A 57 10.08 3.02 -6.99
N LEU A 58 8.97 3.25 -6.29
CA LEU A 58 8.68 2.63 -4.99
C LEU A 58 7.59 1.55 -5.10
N PHE A 59 6.52 1.83 -5.83
CA PHE A 59 5.34 0.96 -5.89
C PHE A 59 5.22 0.24 -7.23
N ALA A 60 4.91 -1.05 -7.18
CA ALA A 60 4.46 -1.79 -8.35
C ALA A 60 3.00 -1.43 -8.70
N ASN A 61 2.57 -1.80 -9.90
CA ASN A 61 1.17 -1.73 -10.32
C ASN A 61 0.84 -3.00 -11.11
N ASP A 62 0.74 -4.12 -10.38
CA ASP A 62 0.60 -5.43 -10.99
C ASP A 62 -0.76 -6.07 -10.68
N PRO A 63 -1.67 -6.14 -11.68
CA PRO A 63 -2.99 -6.75 -11.49
C PRO A 63 -2.94 -8.24 -11.19
N ALA A 64 -1.92 -8.98 -11.63
CA ALA A 64 -1.81 -10.41 -11.36
C ALA A 64 -1.44 -10.66 -9.90
N SER A 65 -0.49 -9.92 -9.35
CA SER A 65 -0.12 -9.97 -7.94
C SER A 65 -1.30 -9.54 -7.03
N GLU A 66 -2.05 -8.50 -7.44
CA GLU A 66 -3.25 -8.09 -6.69
C GLU A 66 -4.30 -9.21 -6.70
N TYR A 67 -4.65 -9.76 -7.87
CA TYR A 67 -5.61 -10.85 -7.96
C TYR A 67 -5.20 -12.06 -7.12
N TYR A 68 -3.92 -12.45 -7.19
CA TYR A 68 -3.35 -13.52 -6.37
C TYR A 68 -3.54 -13.26 -4.87
N CYS A 69 -3.25 -12.04 -4.39
CA CYS A 69 -3.45 -11.69 -2.99
C CYS A 69 -4.92 -11.77 -2.59
N LEU A 70 -5.83 -11.25 -3.41
CA LEU A 70 -7.25 -11.32 -3.12
C LEU A 70 -7.76 -12.76 -3.03
N GLU A 71 -7.35 -13.65 -3.95
CA GLU A 71 -7.72 -15.07 -3.91
C GLU A 71 -7.25 -15.77 -2.63
N ASN A 72 -6.06 -15.42 -2.14
CA ASN A 72 -5.46 -16.11 -0.99
C ASN A 72 -5.83 -15.49 0.38
N LEU A 73 -6.36 -14.26 0.40
CA LEU A 73 -6.58 -13.51 1.65
C LEU A 73 -8.06 -13.31 2.00
N HIS A 74 -8.98 -13.39 1.03
CA HIS A 74 -10.39 -13.02 1.25
C HIS A 74 -11.12 -13.96 2.23
N ALA A 75 -10.79 -15.24 2.26
CA ALA A 75 -11.41 -16.21 3.16
C ALA A 75 -11.19 -15.84 4.64
N GLU A 76 -10.08 -15.19 4.96
CA GLU A 76 -9.76 -14.70 6.29
C GLU A 76 -10.26 -13.25 6.53
N LYS A 77 -11.00 -12.69 5.59
CA LYS A 77 -11.51 -11.30 5.66
C LYS A 77 -10.38 -10.26 5.81
N LEU A 78 -9.25 -10.49 5.14
CA LEU A 78 -8.13 -9.56 5.10
C LEU A 78 -8.21 -8.62 3.90
N CYS A 79 -8.98 -9.01 2.87
CA CYS A 79 -9.23 -8.24 1.65
C CYS A 79 -10.61 -8.56 1.08
N PRO A 80 -11.11 -7.83 0.08
CA PRO A 80 -12.34 -8.15 -0.64
C PRO A 80 -12.26 -9.47 -1.39
N LYS A 81 -13.41 -10.14 -1.61
CA LYS A 81 -13.48 -11.36 -2.41
C LYS A 81 -13.34 -11.04 -3.89
N PRO A 82 -12.36 -11.60 -4.60
CA PRO A 82 -12.23 -11.42 -6.05
C PRO A 82 -13.29 -12.22 -6.81
N LEU A 83 -13.62 -11.76 -8.01
CA LEU A 83 -14.50 -12.44 -8.96
C LEU A 83 -13.75 -12.82 -10.23
N GLY A 84 -12.78 -12.03 -10.67
CA GLY A 84 -11.97 -12.35 -11.83
C GLY A 84 -11.02 -11.25 -12.24
N LEU A 85 -9.99 -11.64 -12.96
CA LEU A 85 -9.06 -10.76 -13.68
C LEU A 85 -9.18 -11.06 -15.18
N VAL A 86 -9.55 -10.07 -15.97
CA VAL A 86 -9.85 -10.24 -17.39
C VAL A 86 -9.07 -9.26 -18.27
N GLU A 87 -8.69 -9.72 -19.44
CA GLU A 87 -8.14 -8.84 -20.49
C GLU A 87 -9.28 -8.10 -21.19
N THR A 88 -9.11 -6.81 -21.38
CA THR A 88 -10.04 -5.95 -22.12
C THR A 88 -9.28 -5.11 -23.14
N PRO A 89 -9.96 -4.53 -24.16
CA PRO A 89 -9.29 -3.64 -25.12
C PRO A 89 -8.61 -2.41 -24.46
N GLN A 90 -9.01 -2.04 -23.22
CA GLN A 90 -8.46 -0.91 -22.50
C GLN A 90 -7.32 -1.28 -21.55
N GLY A 91 -7.11 -2.56 -21.31
CA GLY A 91 -6.13 -3.09 -20.34
C GLY A 91 -6.73 -4.20 -19.48
N ARG A 92 -5.98 -4.64 -18.49
CA ARG A 92 -6.42 -5.66 -17.55
C ARG A 92 -7.43 -5.09 -16.57
N CYS A 93 -8.50 -5.82 -16.35
CA CYS A 93 -9.57 -5.41 -15.46
C CYS A 93 -9.75 -6.42 -14.32
N LEU A 94 -9.60 -5.97 -13.09
CA LEU A 94 -9.84 -6.75 -11.89
C LEU A 94 -11.23 -6.42 -11.33
N VAL A 95 -12.03 -7.46 -11.08
CA VAL A 95 -13.38 -7.34 -10.51
C VAL A 95 -13.43 -8.06 -9.18
N TYR A 96 -13.93 -7.38 -8.16
CA TYR A 96 -14.12 -7.94 -6.80
C TYR A 96 -15.35 -7.33 -6.11
N HIS A 97 -15.84 -7.98 -5.08
CA HIS A 97 -16.97 -7.47 -4.30
C HIS A 97 -16.62 -6.14 -3.60
N HIS A 98 -17.44 -5.13 -3.78
CA HIS A 98 -17.29 -3.88 -3.06
C HIS A 98 -17.52 -4.10 -1.55
N TYR A 99 -16.55 -3.72 -0.74
CA TYR A 99 -16.67 -3.81 0.72
C TYR A 99 -17.22 -2.50 1.29
N ARG A 100 -18.28 -2.59 2.07
CA ARG A 100 -18.90 -1.43 2.71
C ARG A 100 -18.14 -1.05 3.99
N GLY A 101 -17.70 0.18 4.05
CA GLY A 101 -16.95 0.71 5.19
C GLY A 101 -16.47 2.12 4.90
N VAL A 102 -15.67 2.65 5.79
CA VAL A 102 -15.02 3.97 5.66
C VAL A 102 -13.51 3.81 5.68
N SER A 103 -12.80 4.63 4.91
CA SER A 103 -11.35 4.67 4.98
C SER A 103 -10.91 5.01 6.41
N PHE A 104 -9.77 4.47 6.82
CA PHE A 104 -9.20 4.73 8.15
C PHE A 104 -9.13 6.22 8.47
N ARG A 105 -9.56 6.59 9.68
CA ARG A 105 -9.48 7.96 10.22
C ARG A 105 -8.74 8.02 11.55
N ASP A 106 -9.22 7.37 12.60
CA ASP A 106 -8.70 7.49 13.96
C ASP A 106 -8.66 6.17 14.75
N GLN A 107 -9.27 5.10 14.26
CA GLN A 107 -9.38 3.80 14.95
C GLN A 107 -8.11 2.96 14.78
N THR A 108 -7.07 3.26 15.51
CA THR A 108 -5.71 2.73 15.32
C THR A 108 -5.55 1.25 15.66
N ALA A 109 -6.23 0.74 16.68
CA ALA A 109 -6.09 -0.66 17.11
C ALA A 109 -6.49 -1.67 16.03
N PRO A 110 -7.62 -1.53 15.29
CA PRO A 110 -7.96 -2.42 14.19
C PRO A 110 -6.90 -2.48 13.08
N VAL A 111 -6.15 -1.39 12.86
CA VAL A 111 -5.08 -1.35 11.86
C VAL A 111 -3.88 -2.20 12.31
N GLY A 112 -3.41 -2.03 13.55
CA GLY A 112 -2.34 -2.86 14.10
C GLY A 112 -2.68 -4.35 14.07
N GLN A 113 -3.92 -4.70 14.43
CA GLN A 113 -4.43 -6.08 14.36
C GLN A 113 -4.48 -6.62 12.93
N LEU A 114 -4.95 -5.81 11.97
CA LEU A 114 -5.00 -6.20 10.56
C LEU A 114 -3.60 -6.51 10.01
N LEU A 115 -2.64 -5.61 10.21
CA LEU A 115 -1.26 -5.79 9.76
C LEU A 115 -0.63 -7.04 10.41
N ALA A 116 -0.84 -7.24 11.72
CA ALA A 116 -0.34 -8.43 12.41
C ALA A 116 -0.92 -9.73 11.84
N ARG A 117 -2.21 -9.77 11.51
CA ARG A 117 -2.87 -10.93 10.88
C ARG A 117 -2.29 -11.21 9.49
N ILE A 118 -2.07 -10.18 8.68
CA ILE A 118 -1.44 -10.32 7.36
C ILE A 118 -0.03 -10.91 7.51
N HIS A 119 0.79 -10.34 8.38
CA HIS A 119 2.20 -10.73 8.56
C HIS A 119 2.40 -12.07 9.27
N SER A 120 1.40 -12.54 10.02
CA SER A 120 1.44 -13.84 10.71
C SER A 120 1.16 -15.03 9.79
N ARG A 121 0.69 -14.78 8.57
CA ARG A 121 0.38 -15.86 7.63
C ARG A 121 1.61 -16.67 7.27
N PRO A 122 1.42 -17.96 6.94
CA PRO A 122 2.49 -18.74 6.32
C PRO A 122 2.99 -17.96 5.09
N THR A 123 4.28 -17.91 4.92
CA THR A 123 4.89 -17.30 3.73
C THR A 123 4.36 -18.01 2.49
N VAL A 124 3.97 -17.24 1.50
CA VAL A 124 3.79 -17.74 0.13
C VAL A 124 5.07 -18.50 -0.23
N PRO A 125 5.01 -19.67 -0.90
CA PRO A 125 6.21 -20.38 -1.30
C PRO A 125 7.20 -19.42 -1.97
N ALA A 126 8.48 -19.49 -1.56
CA ALA A 126 9.52 -18.56 -2.02
C ALA A 126 9.75 -18.61 -3.54
N ASP A 127 9.33 -19.69 -4.19
CA ASP A 127 9.34 -19.93 -5.62
C ASP A 127 8.09 -19.40 -6.34
N SER A 128 7.13 -18.83 -5.60
CA SER A 128 5.99 -18.15 -6.20
C SER A 128 6.46 -16.92 -6.97
N LYS A 129 6.53 -17.03 -8.29
CA LYS A 129 6.80 -15.89 -9.18
C LYS A 129 5.69 -14.83 -9.17
N ALA A 130 4.60 -15.06 -8.43
CA ALA A 130 3.45 -14.17 -8.36
C ALA A 130 3.72 -12.92 -7.52
N ILE A 131 4.68 -12.97 -6.58
CA ILE A 131 4.94 -11.88 -5.64
C ILE A 131 6.43 -11.50 -5.67
N ARG A 132 6.72 -10.21 -5.89
CA ARG A 132 8.07 -9.67 -5.87
C ARG A 132 8.70 -9.70 -4.47
N HIS A 133 10.01 -9.60 -4.39
CA HIS A 133 10.72 -9.39 -3.12
C HIS A 133 10.93 -7.88 -2.87
N ALA A 134 10.71 -7.44 -1.63
CA ALA A 134 11.05 -6.09 -1.18
C ALA A 134 12.48 -6.03 -0.64
N PRO A 135 13.15 -4.86 -0.71
CA PRO A 135 14.43 -4.65 -0.05
C PRO A 135 14.32 -4.86 1.46
N CYS A 136 15.24 -5.62 2.04
CA CYS A 136 15.25 -5.96 3.47
C CYS A 136 16.57 -5.55 4.13
N GLY A 137 16.46 -5.06 5.39
CA GLY A 137 17.60 -4.55 6.13
C GLY A 137 18.12 -3.20 5.60
N SER A 138 18.99 -2.56 6.38
CA SER A 138 19.43 -1.19 6.07
C SER A 138 20.24 -1.09 4.77
N SER A 139 21.01 -2.09 4.43
CA SER A 139 21.86 -2.08 3.22
C SER A 139 21.02 -2.00 1.94
N GLU A 140 20.03 -2.91 1.77
CA GLU A 140 19.19 -2.93 0.58
C GLU A 140 18.22 -1.73 0.54
N LEU A 141 17.70 -1.31 1.71
CA LEU A 141 16.85 -0.11 1.79
C LEU A 141 17.62 1.14 1.36
N ASN A 142 18.87 1.30 1.84
CA ASN A 142 19.72 2.44 1.46
C ASN A 142 20.08 2.40 -0.03
N ALA A 143 20.40 1.23 -0.57
CA ALA A 143 20.68 1.09 -2.00
C ALA A 143 19.46 1.48 -2.85
N HIS A 144 18.26 1.01 -2.48
CA HIS A 144 17.03 1.37 -3.16
C HIS A 144 16.72 2.88 -3.04
N THR A 145 16.92 3.48 -1.87
CA THR A 145 16.73 4.92 -1.66
C THR A 145 17.66 5.74 -2.54
N ILE A 146 18.94 5.32 -2.68
CA ILE A 146 19.91 5.97 -3.57
C ILE A 146 19.41 5.91 -5.04
N GLN A 147 18.87 4.78 -5.49
CA GLN A 147 18.30 4.68 -6.84
C GLN A 147 17.13 5.66 -7.06
N ILE A 148 16.30 5.90 -6.04
CA ILE A 148 15.24 6.92 -6.10
C ILE A 148 15.87 8.32 -6.18
N LEU A 149 16.86 8.62 -5.33
CA LEU A 149 17.55 9.92 -5.29
C LEU A 149 18.32 10.22 -6.58
N GLN A 150 18.81 9.21 -7.31
CA GLN A 150 19.43 9.39 -8.63
C GLN A 150 18.48 9.97 -9.67
N ARG A 151 17.14 9.88 -9.43
CA ARG A 151 16.09 10.48 -10.28
C ARG A 151 15.65 11.86 -9.79
N CYS A 152 16.32 12.40 -8.75
CA CYS A 152 16.00 13.68 -8.14
C CYS A 152 17.16 14.66 -8.34
N GLU A 153 16.85 15.95 -8.32
CA GLU A 153 17.80 17.04 -8.43
C GLU A 153 17.54 18.12 -7.37
N GLY A 154 18.44 19.07 -7.22
CA GLY A 154 18.25 20.25 -6.38
C GLY A 154 18.72 20.11 -4.93
N PRO A 155 18.51 21.16 -4.12
CA PRO A 155 19.01 21.24 -2.74
C PRO A 155 18.38 20.23 -1.78
N GLU A 156 17.13 19.83 -2.03
CA GLU A 156 16.44 18.82 -1.21
C GLU A 156 17.09 17.44 -1.35
N ARG A 157 17.58 17.09 -2.54
CA ARG A 157 18.36 15.86 -2.73
C ARG A 157 19.64 15.90 -1.87
N ALA A 158 20.40 16.99 -1.93
CA ALA A 158 21.60 17.17 -1.12
C ALA A 158 21.30 17.14 0.40
N LEU A 159 20.12 17.66 0.82
CA LEU A 159 19.66 17.52 2.19
C LEU A 159 19.42 16.06 2.57
N LEU A 160 18.73 15.27 1.75
CA LEU A 160 18.48 13.86 2.01
C LEU A 160 19.77 13.03 2.04
N GLU A 161 20.74 13.34 1.17
CA GLU A 161 22.06 12.69 1.19
C GLU A 161 22.80 12.89 2.54
N ARG A 162 22.70 14.10 3.15
CA ARG A 162 23.25 14.36 4.50
C ARG A 162 22.46 13.70 5.63
N LEU A 163 21.17 13.46 5.44
CA LEU A 163 20.30 12.81 6.43
C LEU A 163 20.27 11.28 6.28
N ARG A 164 21.15 10.71 5.48
CA ARG A 164 21.23 9.26 5.29
C ARG A 164 21.46 8.55 6.62
N PRO A 165 20.58 7.59 7.02
CA PRO A 165 20.80 6.80 8.22
C PRO A 165 22.05 5.90 8.08
N THR A 166 22.86 5.83 9.15
CA THR A 166 24.14 5.11 9.13
C THR A 166 24.15 3.86 10.01
N ILE A 167 23.15 3.69 10.90
CA ILE A 167 23.09 2.54 11.79
C ILE A 167 22.79 1.27 10.99
N PRO A 168 23.69 0.27 10.98
CA PRO A 168 23.43 -0.96 10.26
C PRO A 168 22.34 -1.78 10.96
N VAL A 169 21.42 -2.33 10.16
CA VAL A 169 20.36 -3.24 10.63
C VAL A 169 20.28 -4.42 9.67
N GLU A 170 20.45 -5.62 10.21
CA GLU A 170 20.44 -6.85 9.44
C GLU A 170 19.05 -7.14 8.84
N LYS A 171 19.04 -8.00 7.82
CA LYS A 171 17.80 -8.54 7.26
C LYS A 171 16.98 -9.28 8.31
N PRO A 172 15.65 -9.36 8.17
CA PRO A 172 14.86 -10.19 9.06
C PRO A 172 15.20 -11.67 8.85
N THR A 173 15.16 -12.45 9.92
CA THR A 173 15.33 -13.91 9.84
C THR A 173 14.16 -14.60 9.11
N LYS A 174 13.01 -13.94 9.08
CA LYS A 174 11.81 -14.38 8.38
C LYS A 174 11.15 -13.21 7.66
N ILE A 175 10.91 -13.38 6.37
CA ILE A 175 10.09 -12.47 5.57
C ILE A 175 8.62 -12.88 5.65
N SER A 176 7.73 -11.93 5.40
CA SER A 176 6.27 -12.14 5.34
C SER A 176 5.71 -11.53 4.06
N LEU A 177 4.48 -11.91 3.72
CA LEU A 177 3.71 -11.14 2.76
C LEU A 177 3.42 -9.77 3.37
N ILE A 178 3.77 -8.71 2.66
CA ILE A 178 3.49 -7.31 3.01
C ILE A 178 2.63 -6.67 1.94
N HIS A 179 1.84 -5.69 2.33
CA HIS A 179 1.03 -4.90 1.39
C HIS A 179 1.89 -3.92 0.59
N ALA A 180 2.94 -3.40 1.23
CA ALA A 180 3.90 -2.40 0.75
C ALA A 180 3.32 -0.99 0.47
N ASP A 181 1.99 -0.80 0.54
CA ASP A 181 1.31 0.51 0.45
C ASP A 181 0.11 0.62 1.42
N PRO A 182 0.30 0.40 2.74
CA PRO A 182 -0.78 0.40 3.73
C PRO A 182 -1.19 1.83 4.15
N VAL A 183 -1.53 2.69 3.20
CA VAL A 183 -1.98 4.05 3.48
C VAL A 183 -3.43 4.09 3.99
N ALA A 184 -3.83 5.20 4.59
CA ALA A 184 -5.14 5.35 5.22
C ALA A 184 -6.32 5.05 4.28
N ASN A 185 -6.20 5.38 2.99
CA ASN A 185 -7.24 5.12 2.01
C ASN A 185 -7.35 3.65 1.60
N ASN A 186 -6.29 2.86 1.81
CA ASN A 186 -6.26 1.43 1.51
C ASN A 186 -6.73 0.56 2.68
N ILE A 187 -7.08 1.17 3.81
CA ILE A 187 -7.60 0.48 5.00
C ILE A 187 -9.06 0.85 5.19
N VAL A 188 -9.95 -0.12 5.02
CA VAL A 188 -11.40 0.07 5.17
C VAL A 188 -11.86 -0.48 6.52
N ILE A 189 -12.48 0.40 7.31
CA ILE A 189 -13.00 0.09 8.64
C ILE A 189 -14.51 -0.14 8.55
N SER A 190 -14.98 -1.23 9.14
CA SER A 190 -16.40 -1.54 9.31
C SER A 190 -16.64 -2.04 10.74
N GLY A 191 -17.24 -1.20 11.59
CA GLY A 191 -17.33 -1.45 13.03
C GLY A 191 -15.96 -1.58 13.69
N GLN A 192 -15.69 -2.73 14.29
CA GLN A 192 -14.40 -3.05 14.94
C GLN A 192 -13.44 -3.83 14.04
N THR A 193 -13.81 -4.06 12.78
CA THR A 193 -13.00 -4.83 11.82
C THR A 193 -12.37 -3.91 10.79
N ALA A 194 -11.20 -4.29 10.33
CA ALA A 194 -10.50 -3.65 9.23
C ALA A 194 -10.13 -4.67 8.17
N LEU A 195 -10.14 -4.25 6.90
CA LEU A 195 -9.53 -5.00 5.81
C LEU A 195 -8.71 -4.08 4.91
N MET A 196 -7.81 -4.69 4.14
CA MET A 196 -6.92 -3.99 3.22
C MET A 196 -7.44 -4.12 1.79
N ILE A 197 -7.47 -3.00 1.06
CA ILE A 197 -7.77 -2.94 -0.37
C ILE A 197 -6.54 -2.43 -1.13
N ASP A 198 -6.58 -2.52 -2.46
CA ASP A 198 -5.51 -2.00 -3.34
C ASP A 198 -4.17 -2.75 -3.20
N TRP A 199 -4.24 -4.07 -3.35
CA TRP A 199 -3.09 -4.98 -3.29
C TRP A 199 -2.23 -5.00 -4.57
N GLN A 200 -2.09 -3.87 -5.26
CA GLN A 200 -1.38 -3.77 -6.54
C GLN A 200 0.15 -3.83 -6.43
N SER A 201 0.69 -3.69 -5.21
CA SER A 201 2.14 -3.62 -4.97
C SER A 201 2.64 -4.61 -3.90
N PRO A 202 2.05 -5.81 -3.74
CA PRO A 202 2.43 -6.71 -2.66
C PRO A 202 3.88 -7.17 -2.82
N ALA A 203 4.50 -7.54 -1.70
CA ALA A 203 5.84 -8.11 -1.73
C ALA A 203 6.04 -9.16 -0.64
N LEU A 204 7.06 -9.99 -0.82
CA LEU A 204 7.69 -10.75 0.25
C LEU A 204 8.79 -9.88 0.86
N GLY A 205 8.63 -9.49 2.12
CA GLY A 205 9.52 -8.51 2.74
C GLY A 205 9.51 -8.51 4.26
N ASP A 206 10.11 -7.48 4.81
CA ASP A 206 10.14 -7.24 6.24
C ASP A 206 8.81 -6.62 6.69
N PRO A 207 8.06 -7.23 7.64
CA PRO A 207 6.82 -6.66 8.18
C PRO A 207 6.94 -5.21 8.67
N MET A 208 8.15 -4.81 9.05
CA MET A 208 8.42 -3.44 9.51
C MET A 208 8.24 -2.40 8.41
N GLU A 209 8.26 -2.80 7.14
CA GLU A 209 7.97 -1.91 6.01
C GLU A 209 6.53 -1.37 6.08
N ASP A 210 5.55 -2.25 6.24
CA ASP A 210 4.14 -1.84 6.33
C ASP A 210 3.89 -0.98 7.57
N LEU A 211 4.47 -1.33 8.71
CA LEU A 211 4.36 -0.50 9.92
C LEU A 211 4.98 0.87 9.71
N SER A 212 6.18 0.95 9.14
CA SER A 212 6.86 2.22 8.89
C SER A 212 6.10 3.07 7.89
N HIS A 213 5.55 2.46 6.84
CA HIS A 213 4.78 3.15 5.83
C HIS A 213 3.46 3.70 6.40
N PHE A 214 2.72 2.90 7.17
CA PHE A 214 1.51 3.34 7.84
C PHE A 214 1.78 4.47 8.86
N LEU A 215 2.86 4.38 9.63
CA LEU A 215 3.23 5.36 10.65
C LEU A 215 3.90 6.62 10.07
N SER A 216 4.25 6.63 8.79
CA SER A 216 4.91 7.75 8.12
C SER A 216 4.09 9.04 8.21
N PRO A 217 4.66 10.14 8.73
CA PRO A 217 3.99 11.45 8.74
C PRO A 217 3.58 11.90 7.34
N ALA A 218 4.41 11.67 6.31
CA ALA A 218 4.11 12.00 4.92
C ALA A 218 2.86 11.27 4.44
N MET A 219 2.80 9.96 4.62
CA MET A 219 1.67 9.13 4.16
C MET A 219 0.40 9.44 4.93
N GLN A 220 0.49 9.66 6.23
CA GLN A 220 -0.66 10.09 7.05
C GLN A 220 -1.17 11.47 6.61
N ARG A 221 -0.28 12.41 6.31
CA ARG A 221 -0.65 13.75 5.83
C ARG A 221 -1.36 13.68 4.49
N LEU A 222 -0.81 12.95 3.52
CA LEU A 222 -1.36 12.80 2.16
C LEU A 222 -2.74 12.14 2.13
N TYR A 223 -2.93 11.06 2.90
CA TYR A 223 -4.10 10.19 2.76
C TYR A 223 -5.14 10.35 3.87
N ARG A 224 -4.77 11.00 4.98
CA ARG A 224 -5.68 11.28 6.09
C ARG A 224 -5.86 12.78 6.37
N GLY A 225 -4.97 13.62 5.86
CA GLY A 225 -4.95 15.07 6.10
C GLY A 225 -4.33 15.49 7.44
N LYS A 226 -3.92 14.56 8.31
CA LYS A 226 -3.28 14.82 9.60
C LYS A 226 -2.35 13.67 10.00
N ILE A 227 -1.27 13.97 10.71
CA ILE A 227 -0.32 12.97 11.23
C ILE A 227 -0.90 12.22 12.45
N LEU A 228 -0.36 11.03 12.72
CA LEU A 228 -0.65 10.30 13.98
C LEU A 228 0.15 10.92 15.13
N ASN A 229 -0.52 11.19 16.25
CA ASN A 229 0.18 11.58 17.46
C ASN A 229 0.84 10.36 18.16
N ALA A 230 1.73 10.61 19.13
CA ALA A 230 2.49 9.56 19.81
C ALA A 230 1.59 8.49 20.46
N LYS A 231 0.44 8.89 21.03
CA LYS A 231 -0.53 7.95 21.60
C LYS A 231 -1.12 7.03 20.55
N GLN A 232 -1.49 7.57 19.40
CA GLN A 232 -2.04 6.81 18.28
C GLN A 232 -0.99 5.84 17.69
N GLN A 233 0.25 6.30 17.49
CA GLN A 233 1.36 5.44 17.04
C GLN A 233 1.59 4.27 18.00
N LYS A 234 1.65 4.55 19.31
CA LYS A 234 1.79 3.52 20.36
C LYS A 234 0.62 2.53 20.36
N GLN A 235 -0.60 2.99 20.14
CA GLN A 235 -1.78 2.12 20.04
C GLN A 235 -1.68 1.14 18.86
N VAL A 236 -1.22 1.60 17.68
CA VAL A 236 -0.98 0.71 16.52
C VAL A 236 0.05 -0.36 16.87
N LEU A 237 1.21 0.06 17.39
CA LEU A 237 2.32 -0.86 17.70
C LEU A 237 1.96 -1.85 18.79
N ASN A 238 1.26 -1.43 19.84
CA ASN A 238 0.78 -2.33 20.90
C ASN A 238 -0.24 -3.34 20.38
N ALA A 239 -1.21 -2.90 19.55
CA ALA A 239 -2.20 -3.79 18.94
C ALA A 239 -1.54 -4.78 17.96
N TYR A 240 -0.52 -4.35 17.23
CA TYR A 240 0.28 -5.20 16.38
C TYR A 240 1.04 -6.25 17.20
N GLN A 241 1.81 -5.83 18.19
CA GLN A 241 2.64 -6.71 19.04
C GLN A 241 1.79 -7.77 19.77
N ALA A 242 0.60 -7.40 20.21
CA ALA A 242 -0.32 -8.32 20.90
C ALA A 242 -0.71 -9.52 20.03
N GLN A 243 -0.74 -9.40 18.71
CA GLN A 243 -1.07 -10.47 17.76
C GLN A 243 0.16 -11.01 17.00
N TYR A 244 1.29 -10.30 17.05
CA TYR A 244 2.56 -10.69 16.45
C TYR A 244 3.67 -10.68 17.51
N PRO A 245 3.73 -11.65 18.43
CA PRO A 245 4.66 -11.65 19.57
C PRO A 245 6.15 -11.63 19.18
N ARG A 246 6.47 -12.01 17.93
CA ARG A 246 7.84 -11.99 17.38
C ARG A 246 8.30 -10.60 16.96
N PHE A 247 7.48 -9.57 17.14
CA PHE A 247 7.83 -8.21 16.80
C PHE A 247 8.96 -7.71 17.69
N ASP A 248 10.10 -7.41 17.06
CA ASP A 248 11.27 -6.82 17.71
C ASP A 248 11.18 -5.29 17.62
N PHE A 249 10.70 -4.67 18.69
CA PHE A 249 10.53 -3.22 18.77
C PHE A 249 11.88 -2.48 18.66
N ALA A 250 12.95 -2.99 19.30
CA ALA A 250 14.26 -2.35 19.23
C ALA A 250 14.85 -2.39 17.81
N ARG A 251 14.65 -3.49 17.09
CA ARG A 251 15.01 -3.57 15.68
C ARG A 251 14.16 -2.61 14.82
N PHE A 252 12.86 -2.51 15.09
CA PHE A 252 11.97 -1.57 14.41
C PHE A 252 12.45 -0.12 14.59
N GLU A 253 12.77 0.32 15.80
CA GLU A 253 13.26 1.67 16.06
C GLU A 253 14.55 1.99 15.29
N ARG A 254 15.46 1.04 15.17
CA ARG A 254 16.69 1.22 14.38
C ARG A 254 16.45 1.22 12.87
N LEU A 255 15.47 0.47 12.38
CA LEU A 255 15.18 0.36 10.96
C LEU A 255 14.26 1.46 10.43
N TYR A 256 13.40 2.01 11.29
CA TYR A 256 12.43 3.04 10.93
C TYR A 256 13.06 4.27 10.23
N PRO A 257 14.22 4.82 10.65
CA PRO A 257 14.86 5.93 9.93
C PRO A 257 15.19 5.60 8.46
N HIS A 258 15.56 4.35 8.14
CA HIS A 258 15.86 3.93 6.76
C HIS A 258 14.59 3.91 5.88
N TYR A 259 13.47 3.46 6.42
CA TYR A 259 12.18 3.55 5.73
C TYR A 259 11.73 5.01 5.58
N SER A 260 11.85 5.82 6.62
CA SER A 260 11.53 7.25 6.59
C SER A 260 12.36 8.00 5.54
N TRP A 261 13.66 7.70 5.45
CA TRP A 261 14.54 8.26 4.42
C TRP A 261 14.10 7.87 3.01
N ARG A 262 13.70 6.61 2.79
CA ARG A 262 13.16 6.13 1.51
C ARG A 262 11.84 6.82 1.16
N ILE A 263 10.94 7.00 2.11
CA ILE A 263 9.67 7.70 1.91
C ILE A 263 9.94 9.18 1.59
N ALA A 264 10.85 9.84 2.28
CA ALA A 264 11.24 11.22 1.97
C ALA A 264 11.81 11.35 0.54
N ALA A 265 12.66 10.42 0.11
CA ALA A 265 13.19 10.38 -1.25
C ALA A 265 12.07 10.19 -2.29
N TYR A 266 11.10 9.33 -1.99
CA TYR A 266 9.93 9.14 -2.84
C TYR A 266 9.05 10.40 -2.91
N CYS A 267 8.82 11.07 -1.79
CA CYS A 267 8.07 12.33 -1.77
C CYS A 267 8.77 13.42 -2.60
N LEU A 268 10.09 13.51 -2.52
CA LEU A 268 10.88 14.42 -3.36
C LEU A 268 10.71 14.09 -4.85
N TRP A 269 10.85 12.79 -5.21
CA TRP A 269 10.65 12.36 -6.59
C TRP A 269 9.26 12.73 -7.10
N GLN A 270 8.21 12.46 -6.34
CA GLN A 270 6.83 12.83 -6.71
C GLN A 270 6.63 14.34 -6.86
N LYS A 271 7.18 15.14 -5.95
CA LYS A 271 7.18 16.60 -6.04
C LYS A 271 7.79 17.07 -7.36
N LEU A 272 8.92 16.49 -7.77
CA LEU A 272 9.61 16.82 -9.02
C LEU A 272 8.85 16.35 -10.28
N GLN A 273 7.93 15.37 -10.15
CA GLN A 273 6.99 14.99 -11.21
C GLN A 273 5.77 15.96 -11.31
N GLY A 274 5.73 17.04 -10.53
CA GLY A 274 4.64 18.02 -10.54
C GLY A 274 3.49 17.73 -9.58
N ASN A 275 3.60 16.70 -8.72
CA ASN A 275 2.59 16.37 -7.71
C ASN A 275 2.76 17.27 -6.48
N SER A 276 2.15 18.47 -6.48
CA SER A 276 2.37 19.52 -5.48
C SER A 276 2.00 19.15 -4.04
N ASP A 277 1.05 18.25 -3.86
CA ASP A 277 0.63 17.74 -2.55
C ASP A 277 1.77 16.96 -1.82
N TYR A 278 2.77 16.47 -2.56
CA TYR A 278 3.95 15.85 -1.98
C TYR A 278 4.97 16.84 -1.40
N SER A 279 4.82 18.16 -1.58
CA SER A 279 5.69 19.14 -0.94
C SER A 279 5.54 19.15 0.57
N ASP A 280 4.32 19.28 1.07
CA ASP A 280 4.03 19.22 2.51
C ASP A 280 4.39 17.84 3.09
N ALA A 281 4.08 16.76 2.38
CA ALA A 281 4.44 15.42 2.78
C ALA A 281 5.97 15.23 2.94
N PHE A 282 6.75 15.76 2.02
CA PHE A 282 8.21 15.75 2.10
C PHE A 282 8.70 16.47 3.36
N ASP A 283 8.18 17.68 3.63
CA ASP A 283 8.58 18.48 4.78
C ASP A 283 8.25 17.78 6.12
N GLN A 284 7.07 17.13 6.20
CA GLN A 284 6.67 16.33 7.37
C GLN A 284 7.63 15.14 7.60
N GLU A 285 7.98 14.41 6.56
CA GLU A 285 8.87 13.24 6.68
C GLU A 285 10.29 13.65 7.03
N VAL A 286 10.83 14.72 6.40
CA VAL A 286 12.17 15.27 6.70
C VAL A 286 12.23 15.77 8.15
N THR A 287 11.18 16.40 8.65
CA THR A 287 11.11 16.85 10.04
C THR A 287 11.19 15.66 11.00
N ALA A 288 10.43 14.60 10.75
CA ALA A 288 10.46 13.39 11.56
C ALA A 288 11.82 12.67 11.48
N LEU A 289 12.45 12.66 10.32
CA LEU A 289 13.78 12.06 10.11
C LEU A 289 14.86 12.79 10.91
N LYS A 290 14.84 14.14 10.94
CA LYS A 290 15.79 14.96 11.73
C LYS A 290 15.71 14.73 13.24
N VAL A 291 14.54 14.38 13.75
CA VAL A 291 14.34 14.10 15.19
C VAL A 291 14.90 12.73 15.57
N LYS A 292 15.04 11.82 14.61
CA LYS A 292 15.44 10.41 14.84
C LYS A 292 16.85 10.08 14.31
N ALA A 293 17.50 11.00 13.59
CA ALA A 293 18.88 10.92 13.15
C ALA A 293 19.82 11.48 14.22
#